data_8d2f6bc2b772d78773422344ec3ae252
#
_entry.id   8d2f6bc2b772d78773422344ec3ae252
#
_cell.length_a   1.000
_cell.length_b   1.000
_cell.length_c   1.000
_cell.angle_alpha   90.00
_cell.angle_beta   90.00
_cell.angle_gamma   90.00
#
_symmetry.space_group_name_H-M   'P 1'
#
loop_
_entity.id
_entity.type
_entity.pdbx_description
1 polymer ?
#
loop_
_entity_poly.entity_id
_entity_poly.type
_entity_poly.pdbx_seq_one_letter_code
_entity_poly.pdbx_strand_id
1 'polypeptide(L)'
;MVFRDLSRDILGSQDLKIVGDVFERVSSEPWFTGHAEKRDEFARYVVRMYRKGVVIRGKLEALCLTAAKERFSNKAVGGCRFLIVEDEEIIAVDAADTLARMGAEIVGPVSTVKDAFEAIEGAGASLDAALLDINLRGQTIFPVAAFLKMKHIPFAFVTGYDDRSLPAFFRSTPIFTKPANWEVIASRLAQS
;
A
#
# COMPACT_ATOMS: atom_id res chain seq x y z
N MET A 1 -14.06 15.73 3.01
CA MET A 1 -14.24 17.09 3.58
C MET A 1 -13.19 18.09 3.07
N VAL A 2 -12.27 17.64 2.24
CA VAL A 2 -11.09 18.39 1.72
C VAL A 2 -11.47 19.62 0.87
N PHE A 3 -12.61 19.58 0.16
CA PHE A 3 -12.99 20.67 -0.75
C PHE A 3 -13.59 21.90 -0.08
N ARG A 4 -14.06 21.83 1.18
CA ARG A 4 -14.67 22.97 1.88
C ARG A 4 -13.69 24.09 2.21
N ASP A 5 -12.41 23.75 2.45
CA ASP A 5 -11.37 24.75 2.78
C ASP A 5 -10.67 25.28 1.52
N LEU A 6 -10.65 24.50 0.43
CA LEU A 6 -9.98 24.89 -0.82
C LEU A 6 -10.82 25.81 -1.72
N SER A 7 -12.11 25.98 -1.41
CA SER A 7 -13.09 26.57 -2.33
C SER A 7 -13.79 27.83 -1.82
N ARG A 8 -13.41 28.33 -0.63
CA ARG A 8 -14.21 29.36 0.08
C ARG A 8 -14.47 30.65 -0.67
N ASP A 9 -13.75 30.97 -1.77
CA ASP A 9 -13.91 32.27 -2.40
C ASP A 9 -14.13 32.33 -3.93
N ILE A 10 -14.14 31.21 -4.67
CA ILE A 10 -14.09 31.33 -6.16
C ILE A 10 -14.87 30.28 -6.96
N LEU A 11 -15.35 29.16 -6.39
CA LEU A 11 -16.07 28.12 -7.13
C LEU A 11 -17.56 28.08 -6.73
N GLY A 12 -18.44 28.13 -7.75
CA GLY A 12 -19.88 27.95 -7.56
C GLY A 12 -20.22 26.50 -7.17
N SER A 13 -21.45 26.28 -6.71
CA SER A 13 -21.93 24.96 -6.29
C SER A 13 -21.83 23.90 -7.40
N GLN A 14 -22.04 24.31 -8.65
CA GLN A 14 -21.94 23.43 -9.81
C GLN A 14 -20.48 23.06 -10.15
N ASP A 15 -19.56 24.01 -10.00
CA ASP A 15 -18.13 23.81 -10.20
C ASP A 15 -17.57 22.84 -9.16
N LEU A 16 -17.97 23.02 -7.89
CA LEU A 16 -17.59 22.13 -6.79
C LEU A 16 -18.08 20.69 -7.02
N LYS A 17 -19.27 20.53 -7.61
CA LYS A 17 -19.77 19.21 -7.96
C LYS A 17 -18.90 18.54 -9.03
N ILE A 18 -18.54 19.26 -10.10
CA ILE A 18 -17.69 18.73 -11.17
C ILE A 18 -16.32 18.30 -10.62
N VAL A 19 -15.68 19.17 -9.84
CA VAL A 19 -14.37 18.91 -9.24
C VAL A 19 -14.45 17.74 -8.26
N GLY A 20 -15.48 17.68 -7.42
CA GLY A 20 -15.72 16.59 -6.47
C GLY A 20 -15.94 15.26 -7.17
N ASP A 21 -16.82 15.22 -8.19
CA ASP A 21 -17.10 14.01 -8.97
C ASP A 21 -15.83 13.45 -9.65
N VAL A 22 -14.97 14.33 -10.21
CA VAL A 22 -13.71 13.94 -10.84
C VAL A 22 -12.72 13.42 -9.81
N PHE A 23 -12.61 14.08 -8.67
CA PHE A 23 -11.75 13.60 -7.58
C PHE A 23 -12.19 12.21 -7.09
N GLU A 24 -13.46 12.04 -6.78
CA GLU A 24 -14.06 10.78 -6.33
C GLU A 24 -13.81 9.66 -7.35
N ARG A 25 -14.12 9.95 -8.62
CA ARG A 25 -13.95 8.97 -9.70
C ARG A 25 -12.51 8.48 -9.85
N VAL A 26 -11.53 9.39 -9.83
CA VAL A 26 -10.12 9.02 -10.00
C VAL A 26 -9.52 8.44 -8.72
N SER A 27 -9.88 8.97 -7.56
CA SER A 27 -9.34 8.50 -6.28
C SER A 27 -9.96 7.18 -5.77
N SER A 28 -11.02 6.69 -6.44
CA SER A 28 -11.60 5.36 -6.19
C SER A 28 -10.93 4.25 -7.00
N GLU A 29 -9.99 4.59 -7.89
CA GLU A 29 -9.26 3.57 -8.65
C GLU A 29 -8.35 2.74 -7.72
N PRO A 30 -8.30 1.40 -7.88
CA PRO A 30 -7.55 0.50 -6.98
C PRO A 30 -6.05 0.83 -6.88
N TRP A 31 -5.49 1.41 -7.93
CA TRP A 31 -4.08 1.82 -7.99
C TRP A 31 -3.82 3.21 -7.38
N PHE A 32 -4.85 3.96 -7.00
CA PHE A 32 -4.68 5.30 -6.44
C PHE A 32 -4.16 5.24 -5.00
N THR A 33 -3.31 6.21 -4.63
CA THR A 33 -2.69 6.22 -3.30
C THR A 33 -3.69 6.31 -2.14
N GLY A 34 -3.46 5.52 -1.09
CA GLY A 34 -4.16 5.60 0.19
C GLY A 34 -3.65 6.71 1.12
N HIS A 35 -2.48 7.32 0.84
CA HIS A 35 -1.89 8.33 1.71
C HIS A 35 -2.69 9.63 1.73
N ALA A 36 -3.12 10.07 2.91
CA ALA A 36 -3.96 11.24 3.10
C ALA A 36 -3.34 12.52 2.49
N GLU A 37 -2.05 12.76 2.74
CA GLU A 37 -1.34 13.93 2.20
C GLU A 37 -1.32 13.97 0.67
N LYS A 38 -1.06 12.82 0.03
CA LYS A 38 -1.08 12.70 -1.44
C LYS A 38 -2.50 12.84 -2.00
N ARG A 39 -3.52 12.34 -1.29
CA ARG A 39 -4.92 12.54 -1.66
C ARG A 39 -5.30 14.02 -1.61
N ASP A 40 -4.86 14.74 -0.59
CA ASP A 40 -5.06 16.19 -0.46
C ASP A 40 -4.29 16.97 -1.56
N GLU A 41 -3.09 16.54 -1.89
CA GLU A 41 -2.33 17.12 -3.01
C GLU A 41 -3.05 16.90 -4.35
N PHE A 42 -3.61 15.72 -4.56
CA PHE A 42 -4.40 15.44 -5.75
C PHE A 42 -5.69 16.27 -5.80
N ALA A 43 -6.39 16.44 -4.69
CA ALA A 43 -7.56 17.32 -4.62
C ALA A 43 -7.21 18.76 -5.03
N ARG A 44 -6.09 19.28 -4.51
CA ARG A 44 -5.56 20.60 -4.93
C ARG A 44 -5.18 20.63 -6.42
N TYR A 45 -4.67 19.54 -6.96
CA TYR A 45 -4.36 19.42 -8.38
C TYR A 45 -5.62 19.51 -9.24
N VAL A 46 -6.70 18.79 -8.92
CA VAL A 46 -7.98 18.82 -9.66
C VAL A 46 -8.55 20.25 -9.67
N VAL A 47 -8.63 20.90 -8.51
CA VAL A 47 -9.08 22.30 -8.39
C VAL A 47 -8.24 23.23 -9.26
N ARG A 48 -6.92 23.09 -9.22
CA ARG A 48 -5.99 23.91 -10.00
C ARG A 48 -6.19 23.75 -11.52
N MET A 49 -6.43 22.53 -12.00
CA MET A 49 -6.68 22.28 -13.42
C MET A 49 -8.02 22.85 -13.86
N TYR A 50 -9.05 22.73 -13.04
CA TYR A 50 -10.35 23.37 -13.29
C TYR A 50 -10.21 24.89 -13.41
N ARG A 51 -9.51 25.53 -12.47
CA ARG A 51 -9.22 26.99 -12.49
C ARG A 51 -8.39 27.44 -13.70
N LYS A 52 -7.58 26.57 -14.26
CA LYS A 52 -6.82 26.83 -15.50
C LYS A 52 -7.68 26.71 -16.76
N GLY A 53 -9.00 26.52 -16.63
CA GLY A 53 -9.94 26.51 -17.74
C GLY A 53 -10.32 25.11 -18.25
N VAL A 54 -9.88 24.04 -17.61
CA VAL A 54 -10.30 22.67 -17.97
C VAL A 54 -11.67 22.38 -17.31
N VAL A 55 -12.70 23.07 -17.75
CA VAL A 55 -14.04 23.04 -17.13
C VAL A 55 -14.95 21.91 -17.64
N ILE A 56 -14.60 21.28 -18.76
CA ILE A 56 -15.35 20.15 -19.31
C ILE A 56 -15.01 18.91 -18.53
N ARG A 57 -16.00 18.33 -17.81
CA ARG A 57 -15.83 17.16 -16.92
C ARG A 57 -14.98 16.04 -17.54
N GLY A 58 -15.32 15.57 -18.74
CA GLY A 58 -14.59 14.47 -19.39
C GLY A 58 -13.13 14.80 -19.72
N LYS A 59 -12.83 16.07 -20.09
CA LYS A 59 -11.45 16.52 -20.31
C LYS A 59 -10.67 16.63 -19.00
N LEU A 60 -11.31 17.15 -17.96
CA LEU A 60 -10.72 17.26 -16.62
C LEU A 60 -10.42 15.87 -16.07
N GLU A 61 -11.36 14.93 -16.18
CA GLU A 61 -11.20 13.55 -15.74
C GLU A 61 -10.05 12.86 -16.45
N ALA A 62 -9.97 12.92 -17.78
CA ALA A 62 -8.88 12.33 -18.55
C ALA A 62 -7.50 12.90 -18.17
N LEU A 63 -7.40 14.22 -18.01
CA LEU A 63 -6.18 14.89 -17.59
C LEU A 63 -5.78 14.47 -16.16
N CYS A 64 -6.73 14.45 -15.24
CA CYS A 64 -6.51 14.08 -13.86
C CYS A 64 -6.15 12.59 -13.73
N LEU A 65 -6.76 11.72 -14.54
CA LEU A 65 -6.44 10.28 -14.57
C LEU A 65 -4.99 10.05 -15.01
N THR A 66 -4.54 10.72 -16.05
CA THR A 66 -3.14 10.62 -16.52
C THR A 66 -2.16 11.11 -15.45
N ALA A 67 -2.40 12.29 -14.90
CA ALA A 67 -1.54 12.85 -13.85
C ALA A 67 -1.56 11.99 -12.57
N ALA A 68 -2.71 11.39 -12.24
CA ALA A 68 -2.84 10.54 -11.08
C ALA A 68 -2.02 9.24 -11.24
N LYS A 69 -2.05 8.61 -12.41
CA LYS A 69 -1.23 7.43 -12.70
C LYS A 69 0.27 7.70 -12.58
N GLU A 70 0.72 8.88 -12.94
CA GLU A 70 2.14 9.24 -12.91
C GLU A 70 2.62 9.67 -11.52
N ARG A 71 1.79 10.38 -10.75
CA ARG A 71 2.23 11.11 -9.56
C ARG A 71 1.56 10.66 -8.26
N PHE A 72 0.37 10.06 -8.35
CA PHE A 72 -0.47 9.72 -7.21
C PHE A 72 -0.87 8.24 -7.19
N SER A 73 -0.20 7.42 -8.00
CA SER A 73 -0.39 5.97 -7.97
C SER A 73 0.51 5.32 -6.93
N ASN A 74 0.09 4.17 -6.44
CA ASN A 74 0.94 3.28 -5.64
C ASN A 74 1.96 2.55 -6.53
N LYS A 75 2.59 3.25 -7.49
CA LYS A 75 3.58 2.67 -8.40
C LYS A 75 4.72 1.95 -7.68
N ALA A 76 5.00 2.35 -6.45
CA ALA A 76 6.00 1.68 -5.63
C ALA A 76 5.69 0.20 -5.39
N VAL A 77 4.40 -0.19 -5.36
CA VAL A 77 3.95 -1.56 -5.08
C VAL A 77 3.62 -2.33 -6.36
N GLY A 78 3.20 -1.63 -7.42
CA GLY A 78 2.82 -2.25 -8.68
C GLY A 78 3.97 -3.00 -9.35
N GLY A 79 3.78 -4.30 -9.60
CA GLY A 79 4.79 -5.21 -10.15
C GLY A 79 5.79 -5.75 -9.13
N CYS A 80 5.77 -5.29 -7.88
CA CYS A 80 6.59 -5.88 -6.82
C CYS A 80 6.03 -7.23 -6.37
N ARG A 81 6.90 -8.16 -6.06
CA ARG A 81 6.58 -9.49 -5.55
C ARG A 81 6.69 -9.51 -4.03
N PHE A 82 5.56 -9.70 -3.37
CA PHE A 82 5.44 -9.73 -1.92
C PHE A 82 5.20 -11.14 -1.39
N LEU A 83 6.08 -11.60 -0.50
CA LEU A 83 5.82 -12.79 0.30
C LEU A 83 4.91 -12.41 1.48
N ILE A 84 3.85 -13.18 1.69
CA ILE A 84 2.96 -13.05 2.86
C ILE A 84 3.05 -14.33 3.67
N VAL A 85 3.44 -14.20 4.95
CA VAL A 85 3.51 -15.31 5.91
C VAL A 85 2.61 -15.00 7.09
N GLU A 86 1.49 -15.71 7.17
CA GLU A 86 0.41 -15.48 8.13
C GLU A 86 -0.40 -16.76 8.32
N ASP A 87 -0.62 -17.21 9.55
CA ASP A 87 -1.35 -18.45 9.84
C ASP A 87 -2.86 -18.25 10.08
N GLU A 88 -3.30 -17.00 10.24
CA GLU A 88 -4.71 -16.64 10.27
C GLU A 88 -5.23 -16.36 8.86
N GLU A 89 -5.98 -17.31 8.29
CA GLU A 89 -6.47 -17.29 6.91
C GLU A 89 -7.17 -15.98 6.51
N ILE A 90 -8.04 -15.45 7.40
CA ILE A 90 -8.79 -14.22 7.14
C ILE A 90 -7.82 -13.03 6.97
N ILE A 91 -6.79 -12.95 7.81
CA ILE A 91 -5.80 -11.88 7.76
C ILE A 91 -4.91 -12.03 6.52
N ALA A 92 -4.50 -13.26 6.22
CA ALA A 92 -3.69 -13.59 5.05
C ALA A 92 -4.40 -13.20 3.73
N VAL A 93 -5.68 -13.53 3.62
CA VAL A 93 -6.51 -13.18 2.44
C VAL A 93 -6.70 -11.67 2.32
N ASP A 94 -7.01 -10.96 3.42
CA ASP A 94 -7.18 -9.51 3.42
C ASP A 94 -5.90 -8.78 2.99
N ALA A 95 -4.74 -9.23 3.48
CA ALA A 95 -3.44 -8.72 3.06
C ALA A 95 -3.20 -8.98 1.56
N ALA A 96 -3.39 -10.21 1.10
CA ALA A 96 -3.16 -10.61 -0.28
C ALA A 96 -4.06 -9.85 -1.25
N ASP A 97 -5.36 -9.76 -0.97
CA ASP A 97 -6.32 -9.04 -1.80
C ASP A 97 -6.00 -7.54 -1.86
N THR A 98 -5.59 -6.96 -0.74
CA THR A 98 -5.23 -5.54 -0.70
C THR A 98 -3.99 -5.25 -1.53
N LEU A 99 -2.92 -6.04 -1.40
CA LEU A 99 -1.70 -5.87 -2.17
C LEU A 99 -1.93 -6.16 -3.66
N ALA A 100 -2.72 -7.20 -4.00
CA ALA A 100 -3.08 -7.50 -5.38
C ALA A 100 -3.85 -6.34 -6.04
N ARG A 101 -4.78 -5.70 -5.31
CA ARG A 101 -5.46 -4.47 -5.79
C ARG A 101 -4.49 -3.31 -6.03
N MET A 102 -3.38 -3.25 -5.30
CA MET A 102 -2.31 -2.27 -5.53
C MET A 102 -1.39 -2.64 -6.70
N GLY A 103 -1.62 -3.79 -7.32
CA GLY A 103 -0.86 -4.29 -8.48
C GLY A 103 0.37 -5.10 -8.12
N ALA A 104 0.51 -5.54 -6.87
CA ALA A 104 1.57 -6.46 -6.45
C ALA A 104 1.30 -7.89 -6.96
N GLU A 105 2.35 -8.64 -7.17
CA GLU A 105 2.33 -10.08 -7.33
C GLU A 105 2.52 -10.74 -5.96
N ILE A 106 1.62 -11.65 -5.58
CA ILE A 106 1.64 -12.29 -4.28
C ILE A 106 2.34 -13.64 -4.35
N VAL A 107 3.36 -13.81 -3.50
CA VAL A 107 4.03 -15.08 -3.23
C VAL A 107 3.45 -15.63 -1.94
N GLY A 108 2.76 -16.74 -2.01
CA GLY A 108 1.94 -17.25 -0.91
C GLY A 108 0.45 -16.83 -1.08
N PRO A 109 -0.27 -16.48 -0.01
CA PRO A 109 0.13 -16.52 1.40
C PRO A 109 0.47 -17.93 1.90
N VAL A 110 1.38 -18.03 2.85
CA VAL A 110 1.79 -19.27 3.48
C VAL A 110 1.70 -19.18 5.00
N SER A 111 1.49 -20.31 5.67
CA SER A 111 1.14 -20.34 7.09
C SER A 111 2.21 -20.96 8.01
N THR A 112 3.32 -21.43 7.44
CA THR A 112 4.40 -22.05 8.21
C THR A 112 5.78 -21.55 7.79
N VAL A 113 6.76 -21.67 8.69
CA VAL A 113 8.16 -21.36 8.42
C VAL A 113 8.70 -22.20 7.25
N LYS A 114 8.32 -23.48 7.18
CA LYS A 114 8.73 -24.38 6.11
C LYS A 114 8.22 -23.91 4.77
N ASP A 115 6.91 -23.66 4.66
CA ASP A 115 6.30 -23.22 3.41
C ASP A 115 6.84 -21.85 2.98
N ALA A 116 7.21 -20.98 3.93
CA ALA A 116 7.85 -19.70 3.64
C ALA A 116 9.20 -19.87 2.97
N PHE A 117 10.04 -20.80 3.42
CA PHE A 117 11.30 -21.10 2.75
C PHE A 117 11.08 -21.70 1.35
N GLU A 118 10.14 -22.63 1.20
CA GLU A 118 9.79 -23.22 -0.10
C GLU A 118 9.26 -22.13 -1.07
N ALA A 119 8.44 -21.21 -0.59
CA ALA A 119 7.94 -20.08 -1.37
C ALA A 119 9.06 -19.13 -1.80
N ILE A 120 10.03 -18.84 -0.93
CA ILE A 120 11.20 -18.00 -1.25
C ILE A 120 12.08 -18.69 -2.30
N GLU A 121 12.34 -19.99 -2.16
CA GLU A 121 13.11 -20.75 -3.14
C GLU A 121 12.41 -20.81 -4.50
N GLY A 122 11.10 -21.06 -4.52
CA GLY A 122 10.28 -21.06 -5.73
C GLY A 122 10.15 -19.68 -6.41
N ALA A 123 10.18 -18.60 -5.63
CA ALA A 123 10.18 -17.23 -6.16
C ALA A 123 11.50 -16.84 -6.84
N GLY A 124 12.59 -17.55 -6.54
CA GLY A 124 13.91 -17.26 -7.08
C GLY A 124 14.47 -15.92 -6.60
N ALA A 125 15.26 -15.25 -7.44
CA ALA A 125 15.93 -13.99 -7.11
C ALA A 125 15.02 -12.74 -7.14
N SER A 126 13.71 -12.89 -7.32
CA SER A 126 12.80 -11.79 -7.65
C SER A 126 11.77 -11.48 -6.54
N LEU A 127 12.07 -11.78 -5.28
CA LEU A 127 11.24 -11.32 -4.17
C LEU A 127 11.66 -9.90 -3.77
N ASP A 128 10.69 -8.97 -3.81
CA ASP A 128 10.96 -7.54 -3.54
C ASP A 128 10.70 -7.15 -2.09
N ALA A 129 9.74 -7.80 -1.42
CA ALA A 129 9.45 -7.53 -0.01
C ALA A 129 8.70 -8.69 0.66
N ALA A 130 8.59 -8.65 2.00
CA ALA A 130 7.82 -9.63 2.75
C ALA A 130 7.03 -9.02 3.92
N LEU A 131 5.85 -9.60 4.20
CA LEU A 131 5.02 -9.37 5.37
C LEU A 131 5.02 -10.63 6.22
N LEU A 132 5.45 -10.52 7.47
CA LEU A 132 5.69 -11.65 8.34
C LEU A 132 4.92 -11.53 9.66
N ASP A 133 4.02 -12.46 9.95
CA ASP A 133 3.58 -12.61 11.34
C ASP A 133 4.71 -13.22 12.17
N ILE A 134 4.86 -12.73 13.41
CA ILE A 134 5.92 -13.19 14.31
C ILE A 134 5.66 -14.60 14.82
N ASN A 135 4.39 -14.95 15.08
CA ASN A 135 4.01 -16.20 15.71
C ASN A 135 3.08 -17.02 14.83
N LEU A 136 3.60 -18.06 14.24
CA LEU A 136 2.88 -19.00 13.41
C LEU A 136 2.53 -20.25 14.24
N ARG A 137 1.38 -20.23 14.95
CA ARG A 137 0.91 -21.35 15.80
C ARG A 137 1.96 -21.84 16.82
N GLY A 138 2.66 -20.88 17.44
CA GLY A 138 3.70 -21.19 18.43
C GLY A 138 5.11 -21.33 17.85
N GLN A 139 5.29 -21.29 16.54
CA GLN A 139 6.60 -21.24 15.89
C GLN A 139 6.93 -19.81 15.50
N THR A 140 8.12 -19.32 15.83
CA THR A 140 8.53 -17.97 15.46
C THR A 140 9.07 -17.90 14.04
N ILE A 141 8.77 -16.80 13.33
CA ILE A 141 9.22 -16.52 11.95
C ILE A 141 10.68 -16.09 11.85
N PHE A 142 11.39 -15.93 12.96
CA PHE A 142 12.74 -15.35 12.97
C PHE A 142 13.75 -16.02 12.04
N PRO A 143 13.75 -17.34 11.81
CA PRO A 143 14.64 -17.96 10.82
C PRO A 143 14.45 -17.39 9.41
N VAL A 144 13.19 -17.20 8.97
CA VAL A 144 12.85 -16.61 7.67
C VAL A 144 13.26 -15.13 7.63
N ALA A 145 12.94 -14.38 8.68
CA ALA A 145 13.32 -12.98 8.80
C ALA A 145 14.84 -12.75 8.74
N ALA A 146 15.61 -13.63 9.39
CA ALA A 146 17.08 -13.60 9.33
C ALA A 146 17.58 -13.86 7.91
N PHE A 147 17.00 -14.83 7.22
CA PHE A 147 17.34 -15.15 5.84
C PHE A 147 17.05 -13.96 4.90
N LEU A 148 15.87 -13.36 4.99
CA LEU A 148 15.51 -12.18 4.19
C LEU A 148 16.46 -11.02 4.45
N LYS A 149 16.81 -10.77 5.72
CA LYS A 149 17.76 -9.71 6.09
C LYS A 149 19.15 -9.95 5.50
N MET A 150 19.64 -11.20 5.50
CA MET A 150 20.92 -11.57 4.86
C MET A 150 20.88 -11.39 3.34
N LYS A 151 19.73 -11.57 2.73
CA LYS A 151 19.51 -11.37 1.29
C LYS A 151 19.21 -9.91 0.93
N HIS A 152 19.19 -9.00 1.90
CA HIS A 152 18.81 -7.60 1.74
C HIS A 152 17.41 -7.40 1.16
N ILE A 153 16.50 -8.34 1.43
CA ILE A 153 15.10 -8.24 1.03
C ILE A 153 14.36 -7.48 2.14
N PRO A 154 13.72 -6.33 1.83
CA PRO A 154 12.94 -5.57 2.78
C PRO A 154 11.78 -6.40 3.34
N PHE A 155 11.53 -6.30 4.64
CA PHE A 155 10.38 -6.93 5.25
C PHE A 155 9.88 -6.16 6.46
N ALA A 156 8.64 -6.42 6.85
CA ALA A 156 8.04 -5.91 8.07
C ALA A 156 7.42 -7.05 8.87
N PHE A 157 7.46 -6.93 10.19
CA PHE A 157 6.64 -7.73 11.06
C PHE A 157 5.24 -7.12 11.17
N VAL A 158 4.21 -7.97 11.10
CA VAL A 158 2.81 -7.58 11.35
C VAL A 158 2.25 -8.55 12.36
N THR A 159 2.02 -8.10 13.58
CA THR A 159 1.72 -8.98 14.70
C THR A 159 0.64 -8.43 15.62
N GLY A 160 -0.14 -9.32 16.23
CA GLY A 160 -1.06 -8.96 17.32
C GLY A 160 -0.39 -8.91 18.69
N TYR A 161 0.88 -9.25 18.78
CA TYR A 161 1.62 -9.33 20.04
C TYR A 161 2.37 -8.05 20.38
N ASP A 162 2.52 -7.81 21.69
CA ASP A 162 3.34 -6.75 22.25
C ASP A 162 4.83 -7.02 21.93
N ASP A 163 5.49 -6.07 21.32
CA ASP A 163 6.80 -6.07 20.67
C ASP A 163 8.02 -6.29 21.60
N ARG A 164 7.78 -6.50 22.91
CA ARG A 164 8.83 -6.59 23.94
C ARG A 164 9.76 -7.80 23.84
N SER A 165 9.47 -8.76 22.97
CA SER A 165 10.22 -10.01 22.84
C SER A 165 11.10 -10.12 21.58
N LEU A 166 11.23 -9.04 20.79
CA LEU A 166 12.03 -9.07 19.58
C LEU A 166 13.52 -9.23 19.89
N PRO A 167 14.18 -10.18 19.24
CA PRO A 167 15.64 -10.29 19.32
C PRO A 167 16.33 -8.98 18.90
N ALA A 168 17.44 -8.64 19.56
CA ALA A 168 18.21 -7.42 19.29
C ALA A 168 18.56 -7.24 17.80
N PHE A 169 18.72 -8.35 17.09
CA PHE A 169 19.01 -8.40 15.66
C PHE A 169 17.94 -7.74 14.77
N PHE A 170 16.68 -7.69 15.24
CA PHE A 170 15.55 -7.13 14.49
C PHE A 170 15.05 -5.78 15.00
N ARG A 171 15.74 -5.12 15.92
CA ARG A 171 15.31 -3.84 16.50
C ARG A 171 15.09 -2.70 15.48
N SER A 172 15.78 -2.75 14.34
CA SER A 172 15.62 -1.78 13.25
C SER A 172 14.58 -2.18 12.21
N THR A 173 13.98 -3.37 12.34
CA THR A 173 12.97 -3.85 11.41
C THR A 173 11.63 -3.16 11.69
N PRO A 174 10.90 -2.67 10.68
CA PRO A 174 9.58 -2.13 10.88
C PRO A 174 8.61 -3.17 11.48
N ILE A 175 7.84 -2.73 12.48
CA ILE A 175 6.80 -3.53 13.12
C ILE A 175 5.48 -2.79 13.04
N PHE A 176 4.43 -3.51 12.72
CA PHE A 176 3.07 -3.01 12.67
C PHE A 176 2.17 -3.93 13.49
N THR A 177 1.23 -3.32 14.22
CA THR A 177 0.24 -4.06 15.00
C THR A 177 -1.00 -4.37 14.17
N LYS A 178 -1.57 -5.56 14.38
CA LYS A 178 -2.89 -5.93 13.86
C LYS A 178 -4.01 -5.21 14.67
N PRO A 179 -5.07 -4.69 14.04
CA PRO A 179 -5.36 -4.72 12.60
C PRO A 179 -4.45 -3.76 11.80
N ALA A 180 -3.91 -4.25 10.70
CA ALA A 180 -2.88 -3.57 9.94
C ALA A 180 -3.46 -2.79 8.74
N ASN A 181 -2.81 -1.67 8.41
CA ASN A 181 -3.08 -0.97 7.15
C ASN A 181 -2.09 -1.46 6.09
N TRP A 182 -2.51 -2.46 5.32
CA TRP A 182 -1.69 -3.15 4.32
C TRP A 182 -1.16 -2.21 3.24
N GLU A 183 -1.96 -1.23 2.81
CA GLU A 183 -1.54 -0.25 1.78
C GLU A 183 -0.35 0.59 2.25
N VAL A 184 -0.38 1.05 3.50
CA VAL A 184 0.69 1.85 4.09
C VAL A 184 1.96 1.02 4.25
N ILE A 185 1.83 -0.22 4.72
CA ILE A 185 2.96 -1.11 4.96
C ILE A 185 3.63 -1.47 3.64
N ALA A 186 2.85 -1.93 2.65
CA ALA A 186 3.36 -2.30 1.34
C ALA A 186 4.04 -1.12 0.63
N SER A 187 3.43 0.07 0.66
CA SER A 187 4.01 1.27 0.08
C SER A 187 5.34 1.66 0.72
N ARG A 188 5.48 1.46 2.03
CA ARG A 188 6.73 1.73 2.75
C ARG A 188 7.83 0.75 2.39
N LEU A 189 7.51 -0.55 2.30
CA LEU A 189 8.49 -1.59 1.95
C LEU A 189 8.97 -1.47 0.50
N ALA A 190 8.08 -1.13 -0.42
CA ALA A 190 8.43 -0.97 -1.84
C ALA A 190 9.31 0.26 -2.13
N GLN A 191 9.55 1.13 -1.15
CA GLN A 191 10.43 2.31 -1.24
C GLN A 191 11.77 2.10 -0.52
N SER A 192 11.98 0.95 0.11
CA SER A 192 13.19 0.59 0.87
C SER A 192 14.25 -0.08 -0.03
#